data_30b57e4bebfa1b7bb0af3732282fe4d0
#
_entry.id   30b57e4bebfa1b7bb0af3732282fe4d0
#
_cell.length_a   1.000
_cell.length_b   1.000
_cell.length_c   1.000
_cell.angle_alpha   90.00
_cell.angle_beta   90.00
_cell.angle_gamma   90.00
#
_symmetry.space_group_name_H-M   'P 1'
#
loop_
_entity.id
_entity.type
_entity.pdbx_description
1 polymer ?
#
loop_
_entity_poly.entity_id
_entity_poly.type
_entity_poly.pdbx_seq_one_letter_code
_entity_poly.pdbx_strand_id
1 'polypeptide(L)'
;LYITIVLVVLIFIVGMFTHGDYVEMLETAIALAVAAIPEGLPIVATLALAQGMMKMAKHKVIVKKLAAVETLGGTTVICTDKTGTLTQNKIEVSDVVPTDTHSEENKKLLLHIGVLCNTASIEANNNGFKEIGDPLETGLLKYAYKQNIIKRNLEQQFQKLNEAPFSSETKMMATLHKTQNGFIVFAKGATEELLNSSSHIFSNSGNVELTEQVKKEWKERAYQLSASGLRIIAGTYKETEDESAPLLDNLTFAGLYCMIDPPAEDVFQAIQEAKEAGIKVVMITGDHPATANYIANELKIASVAETPLTGKEMQPYEQLSNSDKNLWANTSVFARVTPAQKLDLVAVLQEKGNIVGMTGDGVNDAPALKKADIGIAMGQRGTQVAQEVADMVLKDDAFSSIVHAIKQGRIIFKNIQEFVIYLLSCNMSELLVVSLAALSNLHFQLLPLQILFINLVTDVLPALALGVSEGNPYVMKHKPRNPAEPLLKTKQWYAVWFYAAVISVCTLGAVFISHLFIHTGTGFDPQQCNNILFFTLIFCQLFHVFNMASVNVSFFKSEVFRNKFVWYALIACLLIIGFAFFIPSVRTALNIQPLTAADWLVVLASSLFSLLVIQLLKRTNIIHDED
;
A
#
# COMPACT_ATOMS: atom_id res chain seq x y z
N LEU A 1 -16.99 21.55 19.15
CA LEU A 1 -16.73 22.01 20.52
C LEU A 1 -17.19 23.46 20.75
N TYR A 2 -16.68 24.48 19.96
CA TYR A 2 -17.08 25.89 20.18
C TYR A 2 -18.60 26.12 20.03
N ILE A 3 -19.20 25.55 18.97
CA ILE A 3 -20.66 25.64 18.75
C ILE A 3 -21.40 25.02 19.91
N THR A 4 -20.96 23.88 20.41
CA THR A 4 -21.59 23.19 21.55
C THR A 4 -21.51 24.01 22.83
N ILE A 5 -20.33 24.55 23.14
CA ILE A 5 -20.17 25.42 24.33
C ILE A 5 -21.11 26.62 24.24
N VAL A 6 -21.18 27.28 23.09
CA VAL A 6 -22.08 28.42 22.89
C VAL A 6 -23.54 27.99 23.07
N LEU A 7 -23.92 26.82 22.56
CA LEU A 7 -25.29 26.29 22.63
C LEU A 7 -25.66 25.89 24.07
N VAL A 8 -24.75 25.24 24.82
CA VAL A 8 -24.90 24.89 26.23
C VAL A 8 -25.11 26.17 27.07
N VAL A 9 -24.26 27.18 26.87
CA VAL A 9 -24.38 28.46 27.59
C VAL A 9 -25.69 29.20 27.23
N LEU A 10 -26.06 29.19 25.96
CA LEU A 10 -27.28 29.82 25.49
C LEU A 10 -28.53 29.16 26.09
N ILE A 11 -28.60 27.83 26.07
CA ILE A 11 -29.73 27.08 26.64
C ILE A 11 -29.78 27.25 28.16
N PHE A 12 -28.64 27.21 28.83
CA PHE A 12 -28.58 27.49 30.27
C PHE A 12 -29.14 28.89 30.60
N ILE A 13 -28.71 29.91 29.85
CA ILE A 13 -29.19 31.29 30.04
C ILE A 13 -30.69 31.41 29.72
N VAL A 14 -31.13 30.91 28.57
CA VAL A 14 -32.56 30.97 28.19
C VAL A 14 -33.41 30.20 29.19
N GLY A 15 -32.98 29.00 29.60
CA GLY A 15 -33.70 28.19 30.56
C GLY A 15 -33.85 28.85 31.93
N MET A 16 -32.81 29.57 32.40
CA MET A 16 -32.89 30.35 33.63
C MET A 16 -33.99 31.44 33.60
N PHE A 17 -34.22 32.03 32.43
CA PHE A 17 -35.26 33.05 32.29
C PHE A 17 -36.67 32.48 32.07
N THR A 18 -36.78 31.25 31.59
CA THR A 18 -38.09 30.64 31.23
C THR A 18 -38.62 29.67 32.28
N HIS A 19 -37.76 28.87 32.95
CA HIS A 19 -38.20 27.78 33.81
C HIS A 19 -38.04 28.02 35.32
N GLY A 20 -37.11 28.86 35.74
CA GLY A 20 -36.92 29.21 37.16
C GLY A 20 -36.31 28.10 38.04
N ASP A 21 -36.17 26.85 37.54
CA ASP A 21 -35.53 25.73 38.28
C ASP A 21 -34.08 25.55 37.84
N TYR A 22 -33.17 25.97 38.72
CA TYR A 22 -31.74 25.93 38.48
C TYR A 22 -31.18 24.49 38.38
N VAL A 23 -31.81 23.54 39.06
CA VAL A 23 -31.33 22.14 39.07
C VAL A 23 -31.63 21.48 37.75
N GLU A 24 -32.85 21.62 37.24
CA GLU A 24 -33.25 21.07 35.91
C GLU A 24 -32.41 21.66 34.78
N MET A 25 -32.10 22.96 34.85
CA MET A 25 -31.26 23.61 33.84
C MET A 25 -29.81 23.19 33.92
N LEU A 26 -29.30 22.92 35.11
CA LEU A 26 -27.94 22.38 35.30
C LEU A 26 -27.86 20.93 34.76
N GLU A 27 -28.85 20.10 35.03
CA GLU A 27 -28.95 18.76 34.48
C GLU A 27 -29.00 18.75 32.95
N THR A 28 -29.78 19.65 32.36
CA THR A 28 -29.85 19.83 30.90
C THR A 28 -28.51 20.28 30.32
N ALA A 29 -27.84 21.23 30.96
CA ALA A 29 -26.53 21.72 30.55
C ALA A 29 -25.47 20.60 30.61
N ILE A 30 -25.50 19.77 31.66
CA ILE A 30 -24.63 18.61 31.79
C ILE A 30 -24.97 17.57 30.69
N ALA A 31 -26.25 17.28 30.46
CA ALA A 31 -26.70 16.36 29.40
C ALA A 31 -26.17 16.80 28.01
N LEU A 32 -26.29 18.11 27.69
CA LEU A 32 -25.78 18.66 26.43
C LEU A 32 -24.26 18.61 26.35
N ALA A 33 -23.55 18.83 27.44
CA ALA A 33 -22.09 18.75 27.46
C ALA A 33 -21.61 17.30 27.23
N VAL A 34 -22.29 16.31 27.81
CA VAL A 34 -22.02 14.89 27.60
C VAL A 34 -22.33 14.48 26.16
N ALA A 35 -23.52 14.86 25.64
CA ALA A 35 -23.94 14.55 24.26
C ALA A 35 -22.96 15.06 23.20
N ALA A 36 -22.25 16.14 23.51
CA ALA A 36 -21.36 16.79 22.57
C ALA A 36 -20.00 16.11 22.38
N ILE A 37 -19.63 15.20 23.27
CA ILE A 37 -18.30 14.55 23.28
C ILE A 37 -18.41 13.15 22.69
N PRO A 38 -17.85 12.89 21.49
CA PRO A 38 -17.86 11.55 20.92
C PRO A 38 -16.79 10.66 21.59
N GLU A 39 -17.08 10.14 22.77
CA GLU A 39 -16.15 9.38 23.62
C GLU A 39 -15.64 8.11 22.96
N GLY A 40 -16.45 7.51 22.08
CA GLY A 40 -16.09 6.32 21.32
C GLY A 40 -15.05 6.56 20.21
N LEU A 41 -14.91 7.78 19.70
CA LEU A 41 -14.12 8.08 18.49
C LEU A 41 -12.63 7.70 18.60
N PRO A 42 -11.89 8.04 19.67
CA PRO A 42 -10.48 7.64 19.81
C PRO A 42 -10.29 6.12 19.91
N ILE A 43 -11.22 5.44 20.60
CA ILE A 43 -11.18 3.98 20.80
C ILE A 43 -11.38 3.28 19.45
N VAL A 44 -12.43 3.67 18.72
CA VAL A 44 -12.78 3.08 17.41
C VAL A 44 -11.67 3.35 16.39
N ALA A 45 -11.14 4.57 16.33
CA ALA A 45 -10.05 4.93 15.43
C ALA A 45 -8.79 4.08 15.68
N THR A 46 -8.38 3.95 16.94
CA THR A 46 -7.20 3.15 17.29
C THR A 46 -7.38 1.68 16.94
N LEU A 47 -8.55 1.11 17.23
CA LEU A 47 -8.85 -0.30 16.92
C LEU A 47 -8.98 -0.55 15.42
N ALA A 48 -9.59 0.37 14.66
CA ALA A 48 -9.67 0.27 13.21
C ALA A 48 -8.27 0.29 12.55
N LEU A 49 -7.39 1.18 12.98
CA LEU A 49 -6.00 1.22 12.51
C LEU A 49 -5.21 -0.05 12.89
N ALA A 50 -5.34 -0.52 14.14
CA ALA A 50 -4.69 -1.74 14.60
C ALA A 50 -5.17 -2.98 13.81
N GLN A 51 -6.47 -3.11 13.59
CA GLN A 51 -7.05 -4.17 12.76
C GLN A 51 -6.54 -4.10 11.31
N GLY A 52 -6.46 -2.89 10.75
CA GLY A 52 -5.93 -2.66 9.42
C GLY A 52 -4.49 -3.12 9.29
N MET A 53 -3.63 -2.76 10.24
CA MET A 53 -2.23 -3.24 10.28
C MET A 53 -2.15 -4.76 10.40
N MET A 54 -3.03 -5.41 11.20
CA MET A 54 -3.09 -6.87 11.28
C MET A 54 -3.49 -7.51 9.94
N LYS A 55 -4.43 -6.91 9.19
CA LYS A 55 -4.77 -7.35 7.83
C LYS A 55 -3.56 -7.22 6.89
N MET A 56 -2.84 -6.09 6.92
CA MET A 56 -1.62 -5.89 6.13
C MET A 56 -0.53 -6.91 6.49
N ALA A 57 -0.33 -7.20 7.78
CA ALA A 57 0.65 -8.19 8.24
C ALA A 57 0.36 -9.61 7.72
N LYS A 58 -0.92 -10.01 7.60
CA LYS A 58 -1.33 -11.27 6.96
C LYS A 58 -0.91 -11.32 5.48
N HIS A 59 -0.85 -10.18 4.82
CA HIS A 59 -0.39 -10.02 3.44
C HIS A 59 1.09 -9.62 3.36
N LYS A 60 1.90 -10.06 4.34
CA LYS A 60 3.36 -9.89 4.34
C LYS A 60 3.87 -8.44 4.47
N VAL A 61 3.01 -7.50 4.82
CA VAL A 61 3.37 -6.09 5.02
C VAL A 61 3.36 -5.75 6.50
N ILE A 62 4.52 -5.38 7.06
CA ILE A 62 4.64 -4.89 8.44
C ILE A 62 4.69 -3.38 8.41
N VAL A 63 3.67 -2.73 8.93
CA VAL A 63 3.64 -1.28 9.15
C VAL A 63 4.14 -0.98 10.56
N LYS A 64 5.08 -0.08 10.71
CA LYS A 64 5.71 0.25 11.99
C LYS A 64 5.05 1.41 12.72
N LYS A 65 4.41 2.32 11.99
CA LYS A 65 3.78 3.53 12.53
C LYS A 65 2.33 3.60 12.12
N LEU A 66 1.42 3.86 13.08
CA LEU A 66 -0.01 4.01 12.81
C LEU A 66 -0.31 5.09 11.76
N ALA A 67 0.39 6.23 11.84
CA ALA A 67 0.22 7.32 10.88
C ALA A 67 0.54 6.95 9.43
N ALA A 68 1.45 5.99 9.21
CA ALA A 68 1.80 5.53 7.86
C ALA A 68 0.63 4.85 7.13
N VAL A 69 -0.34 4.27 7.87
CA VAL A 69 -1.54 3.65 7.28
C VAL A 69 -2.40 4.67 6.54
N GLU A 70 -2.57 5.84 7.13
CA GLU A 70 -3.34 6.94 6.51
C GLU A 70 -2.61 7.48 5.27
N THR A 71 -1.31 7.73 5.40
CA THR A 71 -0.48 8.24 4.30
C THR A 71 -0.42 7.25 3.12
N LEU A 72 -0.38 5.94 3.40
CA LEU A 72 -0.45 4.88 2.37
C LEU A 72 -1.68 5.01 1.47
N GLY A 73 -2.85 5.26 2.04
CA GLY A 73 -4.08 5.45 1.29
C GLY A 73 -4.04 6.64 0.33
N GLY A 74 -3.25 7.66 0.65
CA GLY A 74 -3.05 8.87 -0.15
C GLY A 74 -1.92 8.80 -1.16
N THR A 75 -1.15 7.71 -1.24
CA THR A 75 0.02 7.59 -2.14
C THR A 75 -0.36 7.88 -3.59
N THR A 76 0.36 8.83 -4.21
CA THR A 76 0.17 9.23 -5.62
C THR A 76 1.29 8.74 -6.52
N VAL A 77 2.49 8.51 -5.96
CA VAL A 77 3.67 8.05 -6.70
C VAL A 77 4.37 6.95 -5.91
N ILE A 78 4.74 5.86 -6.58
CA ILE A 78 5.62 4.82 -6.04
C ILE A 78 6.95 4.89 -6.79
N CYS A 79 8.02 5.27 -6.11
CA CYS A 79 9.39 5.18 -6.58
C CYS A 79 9.94 3.81 -6.19
N THR A 80 10.31 2.99 -7.17
CA THR A 80 10.75 1.61 -6.93
C THR A 80 12.06 1.31 -7.61
N ASP A 81 12.94 0.59 -6.92
CA ASP A 81 14.14 0.02 -7.55
C ASP A 81 13.73 -1.10 -8.52
N LYS A 82 14.52 -1.29 -9.57
CA LYS A 82 14.30 -2.34 -10.56
C LYS A 82 14.60 -3.73 -9.99
N THR A 83 15.85 -3.92 -9.51
CA THR A 83 16.41 -5.23 -9.22
C THR A 83 15.78 -5.86 -7.98
N GLY A 84 15.15 -7.01 -8.19
CA GLY A 84 14.53 -7.83 -7.15
C GLY A 84 13.30 -7.22 -6.47
N THR A 85 12.78 -6.11 -6.97
CA THR A 85 11.46 -5.57 -6.63
C THR A 85 10.51 -5.68 -7.81
N LEU A 86 10.95 -5.20 -8.97
CA LEU A 86 10.22 -5.39 -10.23
C LEU A 86 10.65 -6.66 -10.97
N THR A 87 11.85 -7.17 -10.68
CA THR A 87 12.43 -8.37 -11.28
C THR A 87 12.67 -9.44 -10.21
N GLN A 88 12.83 -10.70 -10.66
CA GLN A 88 13.01 -11.86 -9.77
C GLN A 88 14.37 -11.87 -9.05
N ASN A 89 15.31 -11.00 -9.45
CA ASN A 89 16.73 -11.05 -9.06
C ASN A 89 17.37 -12.42 -9.35
N LYS A 90 16.92 -13.05 -10.43
CA LYS A 90 17.45 -14.31 -10.93
C LYS A 90 18.05 -14.05 -12.28
N ILE A 91 19.36 -14.20 -12.39
CA ILE A 91 20.02 -14.03 -13.68
C ILE A 91 19.91 -15.35 -14.43
N GLU A 92 19.25 -15.31 -15.58
CA GLU A 92 19.16 -16.43 -16.49
C GLU A 92 19.92 -16.09 -17.78
N VAL A 93 20.68 -17.07 -18.29
CA VAL A 93 21.26 -16.95 -19.63
C VAL A 93 20.18 -17.28 -20.64
N SER A 94 19.79 -16.27 -21.42
CA SER A 94 18.80 -16.43 -22.48
C SER A 94 19.40 -17.02 -23.74
N ASP A 95 20.64 -16.61 -24.08
CA ASP A 95 21.37 -17.08 -25.26
C ASP A 95 22.89 -16.88 -25.13
N VAL A 96 23.65 -17.55 -25.96
CA VAL A 96 25.08 -17.32 -26.17
C VAL A 96 25.34 -16.96 -27.64
N VAL A 97 26.14 -15.94 -27.86
CA VAL A 97 26.48 -15.43 -29.19
C VAL A 97 27.95 -15.72 -29.45
N PRO A 98 28.28 -16.86 -30.09
CA PRO A 98 29.64 -17.22 -30.45
C PRO A 98 30.17 -16.29 -31.55
N THR A 99 31.51 -16.19 -31.66
CA THR A 99 32.17 -15.41 -32.70
C THR A 99 31.91 -16.00 -34.09
N ASP A 100 31.82 -17.31 -34.15
CA ASP A 100 31.37 -18.03 -35.33
C ASP A 100 30.03 -18.74 -35.05
N THR A 101 28.96 -18.18 -35.59
CA THR A 101 27.58 -18.62 -35.33
C THR A 101 27.25 -20.00 -35.87
N HIS A 102 28.05 -20.53 -36.79
CA HIS A 102 27.87 -21.86 -37.36
C HIS A 102 28.75 -22.93 -36.72
N SER A 103 29.57 -22.54 -35.70
CA SER A 103 30.49 -23.45 -35.02
C SER A 103 29.91 -23.98 -33.73
N GLU A 104 29.52 -25.22 -33.69
CA GLU A 104 29.17 -25.94 -32.45
C GLU A 104 30.36 -26.02 -31.48
N GLU A 105 31.59 -26.05 -32.00
CA GLU A 105 32.82 -26.05 -31.20
C GLU A 105 32.98 -24.72 -30.44
N ASN A 106 32.76 -23.57 -31.09
CA ASN A 106 32.81 -22.26 -30.46
C ASN A 106 31.73 -22.10 -29.39
N LYS A 107 30.50 -22.59 -29.68
CA LYS A 107 29.42 -22.56 -28.68
C LYS A 107 29.77 -23.43 -27.46
N LYS A 108 30.33 -24.62 -27.66
CA LYS A 108 30.78 -25.51 -26.60
C LYS A 108 31.93 -24.87 -25.78
N LEU A 109 32.86 -24.21 -26.45
CA LEU A 109 33.94 -23.47 -25.81
C LEU A 109 33.41 -22.36 -24.89
N LEU A 110 32.44 -21.55 -25.35
CA LEU A 110 31.79 -20.57 -24.51
C LEU A 110 31.14 -21.21 -23.28
N LEU A 111 30.46 -22.34 -23.44
CA LEU A 111 29.88 -23.04 -22.28
C LEU A 111 30.97 -23.51 -21.31
N HIS A 112 32.10 -24.03 -21.80
CA HIS A 112 33.23 -24.40 -20.95
C HIS A 112 33.83 -23.22 -20.21
N ILE A 113 33.98 -22.06 -20.88
CA ILE A 113 34.45 -20.82 -20.24
C ILE A 113 33.48 -20.41 -19.08
N GLY A 114 32.18 -20.42 -19.35
CA GLY A 114 31.15 -20.05 -18.37
C GLY A 114 31.09 -20.99 -17.17
N VAL A 115 31.41 -22.27 -17.34
CA VAL A 115 31.38 -23.29 -16.29
C VAL A 115 32.69 -23.32 -15.49
N LEU A 116 33.84 -23.23 -16.15
CA LEU A 116 35.16 -23.41 -15.53
C LEU A 116 35.70 -22.11 -14.93
N CYS A 117 35.47 -20.95 -15.59
CA CYS A 117 35.73 -19.65 -14.99
C CYS A 117 34.57 -19.26 -14.06
N ASN A 118 34.42 -20.00 -12.94
CA ASN A 118 33.22 -19.90 -12.11
C ASN A 118 33.49 -20.46 -10.69
N THR A 119 33.10 -19.71 -9.66
CA THR A 119 33.24 -20.11 -8.25
C THR A 119 31.95 -20.70 -7.66
N ALA A 120 30.81 -20.48 -8.32
CA ALA A 120 29.51 -20.96 -7.85
C ALA A 120 29.33 -22.48 -8.02
N SER A 121 28.34 -23.03 -7.35
CA SER A 121 27.91 -24.42 -7.50
C SER A 121 26.39 -24.52 -7.58
N ILE A 122 25.90 -25.53 -8.30
CA ILE A 122 24.49 -25.90 -8.37
C ILE A 122 24.32 -27.38 -8.09
N GLU A 123 23.27 -27.74 -7.34
CA GLU A 123 22.86 -29.13 -7.10
C GLU A 123 21.41 -29.28 -7.57
N ALA A 124 21.19 -30.18 -8.52
CA ALA A 124 19.83 -30.49 -9.00
C ALA A 124 19.05 -31.24 -7.92
N ASN A 125 17.81 -30.82 -7.66
CA ASN A 125 16.87 -31.45 -6.74
C ASN A 125 15.49 -31.58 -7.42
N ASN A 126 14.53 -32.25 -6.76
CA ASN A 126 13.18 -32.48 -7.32
C ASN A 126 12.40 -31.19 -7.58
N ASN A 127 12.80 -30.06 -6.99
CA ASN A 127 12.12 -28.75 -7.09
C ASN A 127 12.94 -27.71 -7.88
N GLY A 128 14.01 -28.10 -8.57
CA GLY A 128 14.88 -27.20 -9.32
C GLY A 128 16.36 -27.34 -8.94
N PHE A 129 17.03 -26.23 -8.70
CA PHE A 129 18.45 -26.19 -8.31
C PHE A 129 18.63 -25.56 -6.94
N LYS A 130 19.46 -26.18 -6.10
CA LYS A 130 20.05 -25.50 -4.95
C LYS A 130 21.29 -24.77 -5.45
N GLU A 131 21.30 -23.46 -5.29
CA GLU A 131 22.30 -22.54 -5.82
C GLU A 131 23.17 -21.99 -4.70
N ILE A 132 24.50 -21.97 -4.91
CA ILE A 132 25.47 -21.38 -3.97
C ILE A 132 26.45 -20.55 -4.79
N GLY A 133 26.53 -19.26 -4.53
CA GLY A 133 27.40 -18.32 -5.21
C GLY A 133 26.66 -17.14 -5.85
N ASP A 134 27.37 -16.40 -6.70
CA ASP A 134 26.82 -15.23 -7.40
C ASP A 134 25.72 -15.64 -8.40
N PRO A 135 24.60 -14.90 -8.50
CA PRO A 135 23.48 -15.20 -9.43
C PRO A 135 23.88 -15.27 -10.89
N LEU A 136 24.84 -14.47 -11.35
CA LEU A 136 25.36 -14.50 -12.72
C LEU A 136 26.10 -15.83 -12.96
N GLU A 137 26.90 -16.27 -12.01
CA GLU A 137 27.66 -17.51 -12.08
C GLU A 137 26.75 -18.73 -12.03
N THR A 138 25.75 -18.76 -11.14
CA THR A 138 24.78 -19.86 -11.09
C THR A 138 23.91 -19.90 -12.35
N GLY A 139 23.59 -18.74 -12.95
CA GLY A 139 22.91 -18.65 -14.25
C GLY A 139 23.66 -19.34 -15.39
N LEU A 140 24.99 -19.14 -15.47
CA LEU A 140 25.84 -19.80 -16.45
C LEU A 140 25.86 -21.31 -16.22
N LEU A 141 25.97 -21.78 -14.97
CA LEU A 141 25.94 -23.21 -14.66
C LEU A 141 24.60 -23.86 -15.00
N LYS A 142 23.48 -23.21 -14.71
CA LYS A 142 22.14 -23.72 -15.07
C LYS A 142 21.94 -23.83 -16.58
N TYR A 143 22.41 -22.84 -17.33
CA TYR A 143 22.33 -22.87 -18.81
C TYR A 143 23.17 -24.00 -19.39
N ALA A 144 24.42 -24.17 -18.92
CA ALA A 144 25.29 -25.24 -19.33
C ALA A 144 24.72 -26.63 -18.97
N TYR A 145 24.12 -26.77 -17.78
CA TYR A 145 23.46 -28.00 -17.33
C TYR A 145 22.31 -28.40 -18.27
N LYS A 146 21.49 -27.42 -18.71
CA LYS A 146 20.43 -27.65 -19.71
C LYS A 146 20.99 -28.14 -21.06
N GLN A 147 22.26 -27.86 -21.34
CA GLN A 147 22.99 -28.36 -22.54
C GLN A 147 23.81 -29.64 -22.24
N ASN A 148 23.50 -30.33 -21.13
CA ASN A 148 24.20 -31.55 -20.68
C ASN A 148 25.69 -31.34 -20.32
N ILE A 149 26.11 -30.11 -20.01
CA ILE A 149 27.46 -29.81 -19.57
C ILE A 149 27.45 -29.63 -18.06
N ILE A 150 28.10 -30.55 -17.34
CA ILE A 150 28.11 -30.61 -15.88
C ILE A 150 29.50 -30.20 -15.38
N LYS A 151 29.56 -29.23 -14.47
CA LYS A 151 30.79 -28.64 -13.91
C LYS A 151 31.74 -29.72 -13.38
N ARG A 152 31.24 -30.65 -12.57
CA ARG A 152 32.02 -31.74 -11.97
C ARG A 152 32.73 -32.62 -13.02
N ASN A 153 32.12 -32.85 -14.18
CA ASN A 153 32.72 -33.67 -15.22
C ASN A 153 33.82 -32.91 -15.96
N LEU A 154 33.66 -31.61 -16.13
CA LEU A 154 34.69 -30.76 -16.75
C LEU A 154 35.88 -30.54 -15.82
N GLU A 155 35.67 -30.38 -14.52
CA GLU A 155 36.75 -30.24 -13.54
C GLU A 155 37.67 -31.45 -13.44
N GLN A 156 37.20 -32.64 -13.80
CA GLN A 156 38.02 -33.84 -13.94
C GLN A 156 38.95 -33.80 -15.18
N GLN A 157 38.56 -33.06 -16.21
CA GLN A 157 39.36 -32.92 -17.45
C GLN A 157 40.27 -31.67 -17.39
N PHE A 158 39.81 -30.64 -16.70
CA PHE A 158 40.46 -29.32 -16.58
C PHE A 158 40.69 -28.97 -15.12
N GLN A 159 41.80 -29.50 -14.56
CA GLN A 159 42.11 -29.23 -13.17
C GLN A 159 42.48 -27.75 -12.96
N LYS A 160 41.73 -27.04 -12.12
CA LYS A 160 41.98 -25.65 -11.79
C LYS A 160 43.28 -25.53 -10.97
N LEU A 161 44.17 -24.64 -11.37
CA LEU A 161 45.46 -24.38 -10.72
C LEU A 161 45.53 -23.02 -10.05
N ASN A 162 45.01 -21.98 -10.74
CA ASN A 162 45.11 -20.60 -10.26
C ASN A 162 43.85 -19.80 -10.68
N GLU A 163 43.60 -18.68 -10.02
CA GLU A 163 42.55 -17.74 -10.38
C GLU A 163 42.94 -16.29 -10.16
N ALA A 164 42.44 -15.39 -11.01
CA ALA A 164 42.32 -13.99 -10.76
C ALA A 164 40.82 -13.74 -10.46
N PRO A 165 40.42 -13.49 -9.19
CA PRO A 165 39.03 -13.30 -8.81
C PRO A 165 38.45 -12.04 -9.48
N PHE A 166 37.13 -11.95 -9.57
CA PHE A 166 36.48 -10.77 -10.12
C PHE A 166 36.85 -9.52 -9.33
N SER A 167 37.29 -8.49 -10.03
CA SER A 167 37.55 -7.15 -9.46
C SER A 167 36.63 -6.12 -10.11
N SER A 168 36.07 -5.22 -9.31
CA SER A 168 35.29 -4.09 -9.79
C SER A 168 36.11 -3.06 -10.58
N GLU A 169 37.42 -3.04 -10.40
CA GLU A 169 38.34 -2.17 -11.13
C GLU A 169 38.58 -2.67 -12.54
N THR A 170 38.93 -3.96 -12.67
CA THR A 170 39.20 -4.59 -13.97
C THR A 170 37.93 -5.10 -14.65
N LYS A 171 36.85 -5.33 -13.89
CA LYS A 171 35.59 -5.94 -14.32
C LYS A 171 35.77 -7.29 -15.03
N MET A 172 36.81 -8.02 -14.73
CA MET A 172 37.18 -9.31 -15.31
C MET A 172 37.48 -10.33 -14.21
N MET A 173 37.33 -11.60 -14.57
CA MET A 173 37.74 -12.77 -13.79
C MET A 173 38.42 -13.76 -14.72
N ALA A 174 39.46 -14.46 -14.26
CA ALA A 174 40.11 -15.52 -15.02
C ALA A 174 40.49 -16.71 -14.13
N THR A 175 40.56 -17.90 -14.74
CA THR A 175 40.99 -19.15 -14.10
C THR A 175 41.95 -19.89 -14.99
N LEU A 176 43.01 -20.45 -14.41
CA LEU A 176 44.02 -21.27 -15.08
C LEU A 176 43.71 -22.75 -14.84
N HIS A 177 43.73 -23.52 -15.87
CA HIS A 177 43.47 -24.96 -15.82
C HIS A 177 44.55 -25.77 -16.52
N LYS A 178 44.85 -26.95 -15.97
CA LYS A 178 45.73 -27.92 -16.59
C LYS A 178 45.00 -28.71 -17.67
N THR A 179 45.61 -28.90 -18.81
CA THR A 179 45.13 -29.74 -19.92
C THR A 179 46.11 -30.90 -20.14
N GLN A 180 45.81 -31.75 -21.10
CA GLN A 180 46.72 -32.86 -21.47
C GLN A 180 48.03 -32.37 -22.13
N ASN A 181 47.99 -31.21 -22.80
CA ASN A 181 49.09 -30.67 -23.61
C ASN A 181 49.57 -29.31 -23.16
N GLY A 182 49.38 -28.93 -21.91
CA GLY A 182 49.77 -27.61 -21.37
C GLY A 182 48.72 -27.02 -20.44
N PHE A 183 48.46 -25.72 -20.55
CA PHE A 183 47.54 -25.00 -19.70
C PHE A 183 46.55 -24.18 -20.57
N ILE A 184 45.39 -23.95 -20.02
CA ILE A 184 44.38 -23.09 -20.66
C ILE A 184 43.88 -22.09 -19.60
N VAL A 185 43.80 -20.84 -20.00
CA VAL A 185 43.14 -19.76 -19.21
C VAL A 185 41.75 -19.56 -19.78
N PHE A 186 40.76 -19.51 -18.90
CA PHE A 186 39.43 -19.07 -19.21
C PHE A 186 39.14 -17.76 -18.51
N ALA A 187 38.60 -16.78 -19.24
CA ALA A 187 38.22 -15.50 -18.61
C ALA A 187 36.83 -15.06 -19.03
N LYS A 188 36.14 -14.36 -18.11
CA LYS A 188 34.84 -13.73 -18.34
C LYS A 188 34.80 -12.35 -17.72
N GLY A 189 33.98 -11.45 -18.27
CA GLY A 189 33.85 -10.10 -17.72
C GLY A 189 33.15 -9.12 -18.66
N ALA A 190 33.37 -7.83 -18.40
CA ALA A 190 32.83 -6.78 -19.23
C ALA A 190 33.36 -6.86 -20.66
N THR A 191 32.48 -6.75 -21.64
CA THR A 191 32.81 -6.93 -23.06
C THR A 191 33.92 -5.99 -23.53
N GLU A 192 33.87 -4.72 -23.12
CA GLU A 192 34.85 -3.70 -23.52
C GLU A 192 36.25 -4.04 -22.97
N GLU A 193 36.34 -4.45 -21.71
CA GLU A 193 37.60 -4.78 -21.05
C GLU A 193 38.23 -6.03 -21.66
N LEU A 194 37.42 -7.09 -21.86
CA LEU A 194 37.93 -8.34 -22.46
C LEU A 194 38.32 -8.18 -23.93
N LEU A 195 37.59 -7.36 -24.71
CA LEU A 195 37.99 -7.03 -26.09
C LEU A 195 39.32 -6.26 -26.13
N ASN A 196 39.56 -5.38 -25.16
CA ASN A 196 40.82 -4.63 -25.06
C ASN A 196 42.00 -5.53 -24.64
N SER A 197 41.75 -6.54 -23.78
CA SER A 197 42.73 -7.53 -23.34
C SER A 197 42.94 -8.69 -24.35
N SER A 198 42.16 -8.71 -25.45
CA SER A 198 42.25 -9.76 -26.47
C SER A 198 43.07 -9.30 -27.68
N SER A 199 43.95 -10.19 -28.14
CA SER A 199 44.76 -10.04 -29.35
C SER A 199 44.21 -10.87 -30.53
N HIS A 200 43.39 -11.88 -30.26
CA HIS A 200 42.82 -12.79 -31.27
C HIS A 200 41.31 -12.96 -31.07
N ILE A 201 40.66 -13.42 -32.11
CA ILE A 201 39.25 -13.84 -32.13
C ILE A 201 39.16 -15.27 -32.61
N PHE A 202 38.30 -16.06 -31.99
CA PHE A 202 38.07 -17.46 -32.40
C PHE A 202 37.43 -17.53 -33.80
N SER A 203 37.97 -18.40 -34.65
CA SER A 203 37.38 -18.80 -35.91
C SER A 203 37.61 -20.31 -36.15
N ASN A 204 36.71 -20.98 -36.87
CA ASN A 204 36.85 -22.40 -37.22
C ASN A 204 38.12 -22.71 -38.04
N SER A 205 38.69 -21.72 -38.71
CA SER A 205 39.94 -21.85 -39.45
C SER A 205 41.20 -21.64 -38.61
N GLY A 206 41.05 -21.47 -37.30
CA GLY A 206 42.09 -21.09 -36.36
C GLY A 206 41.89 -19.65 -35.83
N ASN A 207 42.59 -19.32 -34.73
CA ASN A 207 42.52 -18.00 -34.14
C ASN A 207 43.05 -16.93 -35.12
N VAL A 208 42.26 -15.88 -35.34
CA VAL A 208 42.59 -14.78 -36.24
C VAL A 208 42.91 -13.53 -35.39
N GLU A 209 43.83 -12.69 -35.88
CA GLU A 209 44.15 -11.42 -35.20
C GLU A 209 42.92 -10.54 -35.04
N LEU A 210 42.72 -10.02 -33.85
CA LEU A 210 41.57 -9.16 -33.50
C LEU A 210 41.91 -7.68 -33.86
N THR A 211 41.48 -7.25 -35.03
CA THR A 211 41.68 -5.85 -35.49
C THR A 211 40.77 -4.86 -34.76
N GLU A 212 41.14 -3.59 -34.70
CA GLU A 212 40.34 -2.52 -34.09
C GLU A 212 38.96 -2.38 -34.75
N GLN A 213 38.84 -2.69 -36.04
CA GLN A 213 37.55 -2.69 -36.74
C GLN A 213 36.62 -3.77 -36.18
N VAL A 214 37.12 -4.98 -36.02
CA VAL A 214 36.35 -6.13 -35.45
C VAL A 214 36.01 -5.88 -33.98
N LYS A 215 36.89 -5.28 -33.19
CA LYS A 215 36.59 -4.86 -31.81
C LYS A 215 35.40 -3.89 -31.78
N LYS A 216 35.38 -2.91 -32.68
CA LYS A 216 34.30 -1.93 -32.78
C LYS A 216 32.97 -2.60 -33.15
N GLU A 217 32.98 -3.54 -34.07
CA GLU A 217 31.80 -4.30 -34.49
C GLU A 217 31.21 -5.11 -33.32
N TRP A 218 32.03 -5.78 -32.52
CA TRP A 218 31.59 -6.53 -31.36
C TRP A 218 31.12 -5.62 -30.20
N LYS A 219 31.73 -4.46 -30.00
CA LYS A 219 31.23 -3.45 -29.04
C LYS A 219 29.85 -2.96 -29.47
N GLU A 220 29.65 -2.66 -30.75
CA GLU A 220 28.34 -2.24 -31.26
C GLU A 220 27.30 -3.36 -31.14
N ARG A 221 27.64 -4.62 -31.46
CA ARG A 221 26.76 -5.77 -31.29
C ARG A 221 26.36 -5.98 -29.83
N ALA A 222 27.29 -5.86 -28.91
CA ALA A 222 27.00 -5.94 -27.47
C ALA A 222 26.08 -4.80 -27.01
N TYR A 223 26.29 -3.59 -27.55
CA TYR A 223 25.42 -2.44 -27.29
C TYR A 223 23.98 -2.69 -27.79
N GLN A 224 23.81 -3.20 -29.03
CA GLN A 224 22.50 -3.53 -29.58
C GLN A 224 21.77 -4.62 -28.78
N LEU A 225 22.47 -5.66 -28.34
CA LEU A 225 21.93 -6.68 -27.45
C LEU A 225 21.54 -6.11 -26.08
N SER A 226 22.35 -5.19 -25.54
CA SER A 226 22.01 -4.50 -24.30
C SER A 226 20.79 -3.58 -24.45
N ALA A 227 20.64 -2.97 -25.62
CA ALA A 227 19.46 -2.16 -25.95
C ALA A 227 18.16 -3.00 -26.00
N SER A 228 18.26 -4.32 -26.20
CA SER A 228 17.13 -5.27 -26.08
C SER A 228 16.88 -5.74 -24.64
N GLY A 229 17.42 -5.06 -23.62
CA GLY A 229 17.19 -5.38 -22.22
C GLY A 229 18.11 -6.47 -21.64
N LEU A 230 19.05 -6.98 -22.43
CA LEU A 230 19.93 -8.04 -22.01
C LEU A 230 21.16 -7.48 -21.27
N ARG A 231 21.60 -8.16 -20.22
CA ARG A 231 22.91 -7.95 -19.62
C ARG A 231 23.94 -8.78 -20.36
N ILE A 232 24.95 -8.12 -20.92
CA ILE A 232 25.95 -8.77 -21.76
C ILE A 232 27.27 -8.88 -21.01
N ILE A 233 27.84 -10.09 -21.00
CA ILE A 233 29.24 -10.34 -20.61
C ILE A 233 29.93 -11.14 -21.70
N ALA A 234 31.26 -10.99 -21.78
CA ALA A 234 32.07 -11.70 -22.75
C ALA A 234 32.76 -12.94 -22.12
N GLY A 235 33.10 -13.88 -22.99
CA GLY A 235 33.95 -15.01 -22.69
C GLY A 235 35.17 -15.04 -23.60
N THR A 236 36.33 -15.31 -22.99
CA THR A 236 37.63 -15.39 -23.68
C THR A 236 38.44 -16.54 -23.14
N TYR A 237 39.43 -16.98 -23.91
CA TYR A 237 40.37 -18.02 -23.49
C TYR A 237 41.78 -17.76 -24.01
N LYS A 238 42.76 -18.51 -23.51
CA LYS A 238 44.14 -18.48 -23.97
C LYS A 238 44.80 -19.83 -23.68
N GLU A 239 45.42 -20.45 -24.67
CA GLU A 239 46.26 -21.61 -24.49
C GLU A 239 47.72 -21.16 -24.22
N THR A 240 48.41 -21.83 -23.30
CA THR A 240 49.79 -21.51 -22.94
C THR A 240 50.52 -22.73 -22.43
N GLU A 241 51.84 -22.77 -22.63
CA GLU A 241 52.72 -23.78 -22.06
C GLU A 241 53.32 -23.34 -20.70
N ASP A 242 53.18 -22.04 -20.35
CA ASP A 242 53.69 -21.45 -19.14
C ASP A 242 52.61 -21.30 -18.06
N GLU A 243 52.81 -22.00 -16.92
CA GLU A 243 51.92 -21.94 -15.76
C GLU A 243 51.90 -20.54 -15.11
N SER A 244 52.97 -19.77 -15.27
CA SER A 244 53.11 -18.41 -14.69
C SER A 244 52.66 -17.30 -15.63
N ALA A 245 52.10 -17.63 -16.81
CA ALA A 245 51.66 -16.63 -17.76
C ALA A 245 50.59 -15.69 -17.19
N PRO A 246 50.63 -14.38 -17.50
CA PRO A 246 49.60 -13.46 -17.12
C PRO A 246 48.21 -13.93 -17.54
N LEU A 247 47.23 -13.92 -16.62
CA LEU A 247 45.91 -14.52 -16.86
C LEU A 247 44.95 -13.64 -17.70
N LEU A 248 45.20 -12.33 -17.78
CA LEU A 248 44.29 -11.37 -18.38
C LEU A 248 44.88 -10.66 -19.62
N ASP A 249 45.98 -11.15 -20.15
CA ASP A 249 46.66 -10.56 -21.31
C ASP A 249 46.68 -11.53 -22.51
N ASN A 250 46.66 -10.99 -23.73
CA ASN A 250 46.72 -11.72 -24.99
C ASN A 250 45.68 -12.83 -25.08
N LEU A 251 44.45 -12.51 -24.76
CA LEU A 251 43.32 -13.44 -24.80
C LEU A 251 42.78 -13.61 -26.21
N THR A 252 42.04 -14.68 -26.43
CA THR A 252 41.27 -14.93 -27.66
C THR A 252 39.78 -14.74 -27.32
N PHE A 253 39.14 -13.82 -27.99
CA PHE A 253 37.71 -13.55 -27.84
C PHE A 253 36.86 -14.66 -28.42
N ALA A 254 35.97 -15.27 -27.63
CA ALA A 254 35.15 -16.40 -28.01
C ALA A 254 33.67 -16.03 -28.26
N GLY A 255 33.17 -14.93 -27.66
CA GLY A 255 31.79 -14.48 -27.85
C GLY A 255 31.17 -13.87 -26.61
N LEU A 256 29.85 -13.77 -26.63
CA LEU A 256 29.04 -13.09 -25.61
C LEU A 256 28.05 -14.06 -24.96
N TYR A 257 27.74 -13.82 -23.68
CA TYR A 257 26.59 -14.39 -22.97
C TYR A 257 25.53 -13.30 -22.83
N CYS A 258 24.30 -13.63 -23.23
CA CYS A 258 23.14 -12.77 -23.10
C CYS A 258 22.35 -13.23 -21.89
N MET A 259 22.21 -12.35 -20.91
CA MET A 259 21.56 -12.63 -19.64
C MET A 259 20.37 -11.71 -19.44
N ILE A 260 19.36 -12.23 -18.76
CA ILE A 260 18.15 -11.47 -18.40
C ILE A 260 17.84 -11.69 -16.93
N ASP A 261 17.36 -10.65 -16.27
CA ASP A 261 16.68 -10.73 -14.99
C ASP A 261 15.19 -10.52 -15.26
N PRO A 262 14.39 -11.59 -15.35
CA PRO A 262 13.01 -11.49 -15.80
C PRO A 262 12.16 -10.71 -14.79
N PRO A 263 11.10 -10.00 -15.26
CA PRO A 263 10.10 -9.43 -14.39
C PRO A 263 9.49 -10.48 -13.44
N ALA A 264 9.13 -10.08 -12.23
CA ALA A 264 8.40 -10.96 -11.33
C ALA A 264 6.95 -11.15 -11.86
N GLU A 265 6.39 -12.35 -11.67
CA GLU A 265 5.14 -12.78 -12.33
C GLU A 265 3.94 -11.88 -11.97
N ASP A 266 3.89 -11.35 -10.74
CA ASP A 266 2.78 -10.56 -10.21
C ASP A 266 2.92 -9.05 -10.46
N VAL A 267 4.10 -8.58 -10.85
CA VAL A 267 4.42 -7.15 -10.98
C VAL A 267 3.61 -6.47 -12.06
N PHE A 268 3.45 -7.10 -13.22
CA PHE A 268 2.68 -6.52 -14.32
C PHE A 268 1.25 -6.17 -13.91
N GLN A 269 0.57 -7.13 -13.26
CA GLN A 269 -0.81 -6.92 -12.80
C GLN A 269 -0.88 -5.84 -11.70
N ALA A 270 0.08 -5.86 -10.76
CA ALA A 270 0.15 -4.86 -9.69
C ALA A 270 0.37 -3.44 -10.23
N ILE A 271 1.22 -3.27 -11.25
CA ILE A 271 1.43 -1.97 -11.90
C ILE A 271 0.16 -1.50 -12.60
N GLN A 272 -0.58 -2.38 -13.26
CA GLN A 272 -1.87 -2.01 -13.89
C GLN A 272 -2.89 -1.57 -12.84
N GLU A 273 -3.02 -2.32 -11.73
CA GLU A 273 -3.91 -1.95 -10.62
C GLU A 273 -3.52 -0.59 -10.00
N ALA A 274 -2.22 -0.33 -9.84
CA ALA A 274 -1.73 0.97 -9.36
C ALA A 274 -2.10 2.11 -10.32
N LYS A 275 -1.93 1.91 -11.64
CA LYS A 275 -2.28 2.92 -12.65
C LYS A 275 -3.77 3.19 -12.73
N GLU A 276 -4.61 2.15 -12.68
CA GLU A 276 -6.07 2.29 -12.62
C GLU A 276 -6.49 3.09 -11.38
N ALA A 277 -5.76 2.91 -10.28
CA ALA A 277 -5.94 3.65 -9.05
C ALA A 277 -5.39 5.09 -9.08
N GLY A 278 -4.89 5.56 -10.22
CA GLY A 278 -4.31 6.90 -10.40
C GLY A 278 -2.95 7.08 -9.74
N ILE A 279 -2.21 6.00 -9.50
CA ILE A 279 -0.88 6.02 -8.89
C ILE A 279 0.18 5.92 -9.99
N LYS A 280 1.11 6.87 -10.02
CA LYS A 280 2.25 6.82 -10.91
C LYS A 280 3.32 5.87 -10.36
N VAL A 281 3.83 4.97 -11.20
CA VAL A 281 5.00 4.14 -10.85
C VAL A 281 6.22 4.71 -11.53
N VAL A 282 7.27 4.98 -10.76
CA VAL A 282 8.55 5.51 -11.21
C VAL A 282 9.63 4.46 -10.93
N MET A 283 10.29 3.98 -11.99
CA MET A 283 11.39 3.05 -11.88
C MET A 283 12.72 3.80 -11.76
N ILE A 284 13.50 3.45 -10.74
CA ILE A 284 14.82 4.03 -10.48
C ILE A 284 15.83 2.89 -10.48
N THR A 285 16.90 2.99 -11.26
CA THR A 285 17.89 1.91 -11.33
C THR A 285 19.31 2.43 -11.56
N GLY A 286 20.31 1.67 -11.10
CA GLY A 286 21.71 1.83 -11.44
C GLY A 286 22.08 1.29 -12.82
N ASP A 287 21.17 0.56 -13.50
CA ASP A 287 21.43 -0.09 -14.78
C ASP A 287 21.56 0.89 -15.95
N HIS A 288 22.00 0.32 -17.09
CA HIS A 288 22.08 1.06 -18.33
C HIS A 288 20.68 1.56 -18.81
N PRO A 289 20.56 2.78 -19.38
CA PRO A 289 19.27 3.33 -19.82
C PRO A 289 18.49 2.42 -20.76
N ALA A 290 19.17 1.74 -21.69
CA ALA A 290 18.52 0.83 -22.62
C ALA A 290 17.85 -0.38 -21.92
N THR A 291 18.53 -0.99 -20.95
CA THR A 291 17.97 -2.08 -20.12
C THR A 291 16.81 -1.59 -19.28
N ALA A 292 16.94 -0.40 -18.67
CA ALA A 292 15.88 0.22 -17.90
C ALA A 292 14.63 0.47 -18.76
N ASN A 293 14.83 1.02 -19.96
CA ASN A 293 13.74 1.31 -20.90
C ASN A 293 13.02 0.04 -21.35
N TYR A 294 13.78 -1.03 -21.65
CA TYR A 294 13.20 -2.32 -22.05
C TYR A 294 12.25 -2.88 -20.97
N ILE A 295 12.73 -2.96 -19.72
CA ILE A 295 11.93 -3.49 -18.60
C ILE A 295 10.72 -2.56 -18.31
N ALA A 296 10.90 -1.24 -18.37
CA ALA A 296 9.82 -0.29 -18.16
C ALA A 296 8.72 -0.41 -19.23
N ASN A 297 9.08 -0.65 -20.47
CA ASN A 297 8.13 -0.84 -21.56
C ASN A 297 7.40 -2.19 -21.44
N GLU A 298 8.12 -3.27 -21.11
CA GLU A 298 7.54 -4.59 -20.88
C GLU A 298 6.51 -4.58 -19.74
N LEU A 299 6.84 -3.90 -18.65
CA LEU A 299 5.94 -3.69 -17.51
C LEU A 299 4.90 -2.57 -17.74
N LYS A 300 4.94 -1.92 -18.90
CA LYS A 300 4.11 -0.75 -19.22
C LYS A 300 4.24 0.40 -18.21
N ILE A 301 5.37 0.55 -17.54
CA ILE A 301 5.66 1.69 -16.65
C ILE A 301 5.74 2.96 -17.47
N ALA A 302 6.52 2.93 -18.55
CA ALA A 302 6.69 4.02 -19.51
C ALA A 302 6.02 3.71 -20.86
N SER A 303 5.79 4.74 -21.65
CA SER A 303 5.44 4.57 -23.08
C SER A 303 6.70 4.30 -23.91
N VAL A 304 6.54 3.64 -25.06
CA VAL A 304 7.66 3.33 -25.97
C VAL A 304 8.42 4.59 -26.44
N ALA A 305 7.75 5.73 -26.44
CA ALA A 305 8.34 7.02 -26.85
C ALA A 305 9.07 7.75 -25.71
N GLU A 306 8.94 7.30 -24.46
CA GLU A 306 9.56 7.93 -23.30
C GLU A 306 11.03 7.48 -23.18
N THR A 307 11.95 8.45 -23.15
CA THR A 307 13.38 8.19 -22.95
C THR A 307 13.72 8.26 -21.47
N PRO A 308 14.46 7.29 -20.91
CA PRO A 308 14.92 7.32 -19.53
C PRO A 308 15.80 8.55 -19.28
N LEU A 309 15.59 9.25 -18.16
CA LEU A 309 16.49 10.28 -17.69
C LEU A 309 17.70 9.65 -17.01
N THR A 310 18.90 10.07 -17.39
CA THR A 310 20.12 9.48 -16.82
C THR A 310 20.66 10.31 -15.67
N GLY A 311 21.34 9.68 -14.71
CA GLY A 311 21.96 10.37 -13.60
C GLY A 311 22.97 11.46 -14.01
N LYS A 312 23.56 11.36 -15.23
CA LYS A 312 24.44 12.41 -15.77
C LYS A 312 23.70 13.69 -16.16
N GLU A 313 22.42 13.59 -16.49
CA GLU A 313 21.53 14.70 -16.87
C GLU A 313 20.83 15.30 -15.64
N MET A 314 20.90 14.62 -14.50
CA MET A 314 20.30 15.06 -13.25
C MET A 314 21.24 16.02 -12.52
N GLN A 315 20.83 17.29 -12.43
CA GLN A 315 21.52 18.31 -11.63
C GLN A 315 21.11 18.21 -10.15
N PRO A 316 21.92 18.71 -9.20
CA PRO A 316 21.52 18.79 -7.80
C PRO A 316 20.22 19.58 -7.60
N TYR A 317 19.40 19.19 -6.63
CA TYR A 317 18.08 19.79 -6.36
C TYR A 317 18.10 21.32 -6.28
N GLU A 318 19.12 21.90 -5.65
CA GLU A 318 19.26 23.35 -5.44
C GLU A 318 19.49 24.14 -6.75
N GLN A 319 19.94 23.47 -7.82
CA GLN A 319 20.23 24.07 -9.12
C GLN A 319 19.11 23.84 -10.14
N LEU A 320 18.07 23.06 -9.78
CA LEU A 320 16.99 22.73 -10.70
C LEU A 320 16.07 23.94 -10.96
N SER A 321 15.87 24.22 -12.24
CA SER A 321 14.82 25.15 -12.67
C SER A 321 13.42 24.53 -12.51
N ASN A 322 12.37 25.36 -12.56
CA ASN A 322 11.00 24.85 -12.53
C ASN A 322 10.67 23.95 -13.73
N SER A 323 11.30 24.17 -14.89
CA SER A 323 11.17 23.30 -16.06
C SER A 323 11.78 21.92 -15.82
N ASP A 324 12.97 21.86 -15.20
CA ASP A 324 13.64 20.59 -14.87
C ASP A 324 12.85 19.80 -13.83
N LYS A 325 12.34 20.48 -12.79
CA LYS A 325 11.44 19.86 -11.79
C LYS A 325 10.17 19.29 -12.43
N ASN A 326 9.60 19.98 -13.42
CA ASN A 326 8.44 19.46 -14.16
C ASN A 326 8.83 18.26 -15.04
N LEU A 327 9.99 18.29 -15.68
CA LEU A 327 10.52 17.17 -16.45
C LEU A 327 10.67 15.93 -15.54
N TRP A 328 11.33 16.07 -14.39
CA TRP A 328 11.49 14.96 -13.44
C TRP A 328 10.15 14.43 -12.94
N ALA A 329 9.22 15.31 -12.57
CA ALA A 329 7.90 14.90 -12.09
C ALA A 329 7.09 14.13 -13.14
N ASN A 330 7.34 14.36 -14.44
CA ASN A 330 6.66 13.67 -15.53
C ASN A 330 7.41 12.42 -16.02
N THR A 331 8.70 12.29 -15.76
CA THR A 331 9.51 11.12 -16.14
C THR A 331 9.15 9.91 -15.30
N SER A 332 9.09 8.74 -15.96
CA SER A 332 8.75 7.47 -15.29
C SER A 332 9.97 6.56 -15.10
N VAL A 333 11.09 6.83 -15.77
CA VAL A 333 12.29 5.97 -15.74
C VAL A 333 13.54 6.78 -15.50
N PHE A 334 14.28 6.43 -14.45
CA PHE A 334 15.55 7.05 -14.08
C PHE A 334 16.65 5.98 -14.05
N ALA A 335 17.70 6.15 -14.86
CA ALA A 335 18.77 5.19 -15.06
C ALA A 335 20.14 5.73 -14.61
N ARG A 336 21.02 4.86 -14.09
CA ARG A 336 22.35 5.21 -13.56
C ARG A 336 22.28 6.29 -12.46
N VAL A 337 21.29 6.22 -11.60
CA VAL A 337 21.02 7.20 -10.54
C VAL A 337 21.86 6.91 -9.32
N THR A 338 22.46 7.94 -8.74
CA THR A 338 23.18 7.87 -7.46
C THR A 338 22.22 7.96 -6.26
N PRO A 339 22.63 7.53 -5.06
CA PRO A 339 21.81 7.67 -3.85
C PRO A 339 21.37 9.11 -3.54
N ALA A 340 22.25 10.10 -3.77
CA ALA A 340 21.92 11.52 -3.59
C ALA A 340 20.80 11.97 -4.54
N GLN A 341 20.87 11.54 -5.80
CA GLN A 341 19.85 11.86 -6.79
C GLN A 341 18.50 11.17 -6.51
N LYS A 342 18.49 9.98 -5.86
CA LYS A 342 17.25 9.37 -5.36
C LYS A 342 16.57 10.27 -4.33
N LEU A 343 17.34 10.85 -3.42
CA LEU A 343 16.85 11.81 -2.42
C LEU A 343 16.27 13.07 -3.08
N ASP A 344 16.99 13.63 -4.04
CA ASP A 344 16.58 14.83 -4.78
C ASP A 344 15.29 14.59 -5.56
N LEU A 345 15.15 13.42 -6.19
CA LEU A 345 13.92 13.03 -6.90
C LEU A 345 12.70 12.98 -5.96
N VAL A 346 12.86 12.38 -4.78
CA VAL A 346 11.79 12.37 -3.77
C VAL A 346 11.40 13.80 -3.41
N ALA A 347 12.37 14.70 -3.18
CA ALA A 347 12.12 16.10 -2.84
C ALA A 347 11.36 16.84 -3.96
N VAL A 348 11.74 16.64 -5.23
CA VAL A 348 11.05 17.22 -6.40
C VAL A 348 9.61 16.73 -6.49
N LEU A 349 9.36 15.43 -6.31
CA LEU A 349 8.01 14.88 -6.37
C LEU A 349 7.12 15.41 -5.24
N GLN A 350 7.66 15.54 -4.03
CA GLN A 350 6.95 16.12 -2.89
C GLN A 350 6.63 17.62 -3.11
N GLU A 351 7.57 18.40 -3.65
CA GLU A 351 7.35 19.82 -4.00
C GLU A 351 6.22 19.99 -5.02
N LYS A 352 6.03 19.01 -5.91
CA LYS A 352 4.92 18.98 -6.87
C LYS A 352 3.59 18.49 -6.28
N GLY A 353 3.52 18.32 -4.97
CA GLY A 353 2.30 17.92 -4.25
C GLY A 353 2.00 16.42 -4.27
N ASN A 354 3.00 15.58 -4.60
CA ASN A 354 2.83 14.14 -4.57
C ASN A 354 3.08 13.57 -3.18
N ILE A 355 2.34 12.52 -2.83
CA ILE A 355 2.68 11.62 -1.72
C ILE A 355 3.52 10.49 -2.28
N VAL A 356 4.78 10.44 -1.85
CA VAL A 356 5.80 9.56 -2.40
C VAL A 356 6.02 8.35 -1.52
N GLY A 357 5.74 7.15 -2.05
CA GLY A 357 6.24 5.89 -1.53
C GLY A 357 7.60 5.58 -2.16
N MET A 358 8.64 5.35 -1.37
CA MET A 358 9.97 5.00 -1.86
C MET A 358 10.39 3.62 -1.39
N THR A 359 10.75 2.73 -2.32
CA THR A 359 11.33 1.42 -1.97
C THR A 359 12.84 1.47 -1.89
N GLY A 360 13.43 0.64 -1.05
CA GLY A 360 14.86 0.47 -0.98
C GLY A 360 15.27 -0.74 -0.14
N ASP A 361 16.47 -1.28 -0.41
CA ASP A 361 17.00 -2.46 0.27
C ASP A 361 18.38 -2.19 0.92
N GLY A 362 19.10 -1.17 0.44
CA GLY A 362 20.46 -0.86 0.86
C GLY A 362 20.61 0.28 1.86
N VAL A 363 21.78 0.36 2.46
CA VAL A 363 22.21 1.50 3.31
C VAL A 363 22.16 2.80 2.49
N ASN A 364 22.47 2.72 1.21
CA ASN A 364 22.49 3.84 0.27
C ASN A 364 21.10 4.44 0.01
N ASP A 365 20.04 3.66 0.22
CA ASP A 365 18.66 4.10 0.03
C ASP A 365 18.06 4.75 1.30
N ALA A 366 18.69 4.55 2.46
CA ALA A 366 18.19 5.01 3.75
C ALA A 366 17.84 6.52 3.79
N PRO A 367 18.62 7.45 3.20
CA PRO A 367 18.25 8.85 3.14
C PRO A 367 16.96 9.11 2.34
N ALA A 368 16.79 8.45 1.19
CA ALA A 368 15.60 8.58 0.36
C ALA A 368 14.37 7.93 1.01
N LEU A 369 14.54 6.75 1.66
CA LEU A 369 13.49 6.09 2.45
C LEU A 369 12.97 7.00 3.58
N LYS A 370 13.89 7.66 4.30
CA LYS A 370 13.53 8.57 5.40
C LYS A 370 12.88 9.86 4.93
N LYS A 371 13.25 10.34 3.73
CA LYS A 371 12.73 11.58 3.14
C LYS A 371 11.33 11.40 2.55
N ALA A 372 11.03 10.24 2.01
CA ALA A 372 9.73 9.92 1.42
C ALA A 372 8.60 10.04 2.47
N ASP A 373 7.37 10.25 1.99
CA ASP A 373 6.19 10.23 2.86
C ASP A 373 5.95 8.85 3.43
N ILE A 374 6.36 7.81 2.67
CA ILE A 374 6.38 6.41 3.10
C ILE A 374 7.65 5.73 2.61
N GLY A 375 8.54 5.44 3.54
CA GLY A 375 9.70 4.57 3.31
C GLY A 375 9.29 3.09 3.37
N ILE A 376 9.66 2.33 2.34
CA ILE A 376 9.31 0.92 2.16
C ILE A 376 10.58 0.10 2.04
N ALA A 377 10.91 -0.69 3.05
CA ALA A 377 12.09 -1.54 3.03
C ALA A 377 11.75 -2.98 2.63
N MET A 378 12.71 -3.63 1.96
CA MET A 378 12.66 -5.07 1.70
C MET A 378 12.95 -5.86 2.98
N GLY A 379 12.24 -6.96 3.21
CA GLY A 379 12.31 -7.73 4.44
C GLY A 379 13.30 -8.88 4.39
N GLN A 380 13.48 -9.49 3.20
CA GLN A 380 14.40 -10.61 2.99
C GLN A 380 15.80 -10.12 2.59
N ARG A 381 15.87 -9.16 1.66
CA ARG A 381 17.11 -8.64 1.12
C ARG A 381 17.55 -7.33 1.76
N GLY A 382 16.61 -6.60 2.37
CA GLY A 382 16.87 -5.30 2.94
C GLY A 382 17.83 -5.36 4.11
N THR A 383 18.81 -4.45 4.13
CA THR A 383 19.71 -4.26 5.25
C THR A 383 18.94 -3.80 6.49
N GLN A 384 19.48 -4.11 7.67
CA GLN A 384 18.89 -3.68 8.93
C GLN A 384 18.70 -2.16 8.98
N VAL A 385 19.65 -1.39 8.44
CA VAL A 385 19.58 0.09 8.38
C VAL A 385 18.37 0.54 7.55
N ALA A 386 18.16 -0.03 6.35
CA ALA A 386 17.01 0.29 5.52
C ALA A 386 15.70 -0.07 6.23
N GLN A 387 15.66 -1.25 6.86
CA GLN A 387 14.49 -1.68 7.62
C GLN A 387 14.22 -0.78 8.83
N GLU A 388 15.22 -0.29 9.55
CA GLU A 388 15.04 0.58 10.72
C GLU A 388 14.46 1.94 10.38
N VAL A 389 14.91 2.56 9.29
CA VAL A 389 14.46 3.91 8.89
C VAL A 389 13.11 3.91 8.18
N ALA A 390 12.72 2.81 7.55
CA ALA A 390 11.49 2.69 6.80
C ALA A 390 10.23 2.69 7.69
N ASP A 391 9.12 3.15 7.15
CA ASP A 391 7.80 3.16 7.80
C ASP A 391 7.08 1.82 7.68
N MET A 392 7.40 1.05 6.63
CA MET A 392 6.91 -0.32 6.45
C MET A 392 7.97 -1.25 5.86
N VAL A 393 7.80 -2.56 6.12
CA VAL A 393 8.69 -3.63 5.66
C VAL A 393 7.89 -4.70 4.94
N LEU A 394 8.33 -5.08 3.73
CA LEU A 394 7.75 -6.14 2.91
C LEU A 394 8.44 -7.47 3.21
N LYS A 395 7.77 -8.41 3.84
CA LYS A 395 8.37 -9.72 4.20
C LYS A 395 8.67 -10.61 3.00
N ASP A 396 8.06 -10.38 1.87
CA ASP A 396 8.20 -11.15 0.62
C ASP A 396 8.95 -10.40 -0.47
N ASP A 397 9.37 -9.16 -0.20
CA ASP A 397 10.01 -8.25 -1.15
C ASP A 397 9.20 -8.00 -2.44
N ALA A 398 7.90 -8.29 -2.44
CA ALA A 398 7.05 -8.24 -3.63
C ALA A 398 6.44 -6.84 -3.84
N PHE A 399 6.49 -6.34 -5.08
CA PHE A 399 5.85 -5.07 -5.46
C PHE A 399 4.33 -5.10 -5.29
N SER A 400 3.69 -6.23 -5.56
CA SER A 400 2.24 -6.44 -5.37
C SER A 400 1.80 -6.20 -3.93
N SER A 401 2.65 -6.50 -2.94
CA SER A 401 2.39 -6.24 -1.52
C SER A 401 2.30 -4.74 -1.22
N ILE A 402 3.01 -3.87 -1.97
CA ILE A 402 2.90 -2.41 -1.86
C ILE A 402 1.51 -1.96 -2.31
N VAL A 403 1.07 -2.43 -3.48
CA VAL A 403 -0.24 -2.07 -4.04
C VAL A 403 -1.36 -2.55 -3.12
N HIS A 404 -1.22 -3.77 -2.57
CA HIS A 404 -2.15 -4.29 -1.57
C HIS A 404 -2.18 -3.42 -0.30
N ALA A 405 -1.03 -2.97 0.20
CA ALA A 405 -0.97 -2.09 1.37
C ALA A 405 -1.67 -0.74 1.12
N ILE A 406 -1.47 -0.15 -0.05
CA ILE A 406 -2.17 1.09 -0.46
C ILE A 406 -3.69 0.87 -0.50
N LYS A 407 -4.13 -0.24 -1.09
CA LYS A 407 -5.55 -0.64 -1.11
C LYS A 407 -6.12 -0.74 0.30
N GLN A 408 -5.42 -1.41 1.21
CA GLN A 408 -5.83 -1.51 2.61
C GLN A 408 -5.84 -0.14 3.31
N GLY A 409 -4.85 0.72 3.05
CA GLY A 409 -4.83 2.09 3.56
C GLY A 409 -6.05 2.90 3.14
N ARG A 410 -6.46 2.80 1.87
CA ARG A 410 -7.69 3.44 1.35
C ARG A 410 -8.96 2.90 2.02
N ILE A 411 -9.06 1.58 2.21
CA ILE A 411 -10.18 0.95 2.90
C ILE A 411 -10.27 1.44 4.34
N ILE A 412 -9.16 1.43 5.06
CA ILE A 412 -9.13 1.88 6.47
C ILE A 412 -9.54 3.34 6.58
N PHE A 413 -9.03 4.21 5.70
CA PHE A 413 -9.39 5.62 5.68
C PHE A 413 -10.91 5.80 5.44
N LYS A 414 -11.47 5.08 4.48
CA LYS A 414 -12.91 5.12 4.19
C LYS A 414 -13.74 4.64 5.38
N ASN A 415 -13.35 3.55 6.01
CA ASN A 415 -14.00 3.05 7.22
C ASN A 415 -13.94 4.07 8.37
N ILE A 416 -12.78 4.75 8.54
CA ILE A 416 -12.65 5.83 9.52
C ILE A 416 -13.63 6.94 9.22
N GLN A 417 -13.74 7.36 7.98
CA GLN A 417 -14.67 8.40 7.56
C GLN A 417 -16.14 8.00 7.85
N GLU A 418 -16.51 6.77 7.54
CA GLU A 418 -17.87 6.25 7.75
C GLU A 418 -18.23 6.20 9.24
N PHE A 419 -17.38 5.65 10.10
CA PHE A 419 -17.71 5.61 11.52
C PHE A 419 -17.66 7.00 12.19
N VAL A 420 -16.82 7.92 11.70
CA VAL A 420 -16.81 9.32 12.18
C VAL A 420 -18.12 10.02 11.81
N ILE A 421 -18.61 9.85 10.58
CA ILE A 421 -19.92 10.38 10.15
C ILE A 421 -21.03 9.79 11.02
N TYR A 422 -21.00 8.48 11.26
CA TYR A 422 -21.96 7.78 12.11
C TYR A 422 -21.99 8.37 13.52
N LEU A 423 -20.86 8.39 14.23
CA LEU A 423 -20.78 8.90 15.61
C LEU A 423 -21.17 10.37 15.71
N LEU A 424 -20.68 11.21 14.79
CA LEU A 424 -21.06 12.63 14.79
C LEU A 424 -22.54 12.83 14.53
N SER A 425 -23.17 12.02 13.66
CA SER A 425 -24.62 12.11 13.42
C SER A 425 -25.43 11.71 14.64
N CYS A 426 -24.99 10.67 15.36
CA CYS A 426 -25.60 10.25 16.62
C CYS A 426 -25.52 11.35 17.68
N ASN A 427 -24.30 11.85 17.97
CA ASN A 427 -24.11 12.93 18.95
C ASN A 427 -24.85 14.22 18.58
N MET A 428 -24.88 14.59 17.29
CA MET A 428 -25.65 15.77 16.86
C MET A 428 -27.15 15.55 17.00
N SER A 429 -27.66 14.31 16.82
CA SER A 429 -29.07 14.02 17.05
C SER A 429 -29.48 14.13 18.52
N GLU A 430 -28.62 13.68 19.44
CA GLU A 430 -28.82 13.85 20.89
C GLU A 430 -28.86 15.33 21.27
N LEU A 431 -27.86 16.08 20.79
CA LEU A 431 -27.78 17.52 21.00
C LEU A 431 -29.04 18.23 20.51
N LEU A 432 -29.55 17.89 19.33
CA LEU A 432 -30.78 18.48 18.77
C LEU A 432 -32.01 18.08 19.58
N VAL A 433 -32.16 16.80 19.96
CA VAL A 433 -33.28 16.30 20.76
C VAL A 433 -33.36 17.01 22.11
N VAL A 434 -32.23 17.07 22.83
CA VAL A 434 -32.19 17.74 24.15
C VAL A 434 -32.45 19.25 24.00
N SER A 435 -31.83 19.89 23.01
CA SER A 435 -32.00 21.33 22.77
C SER A 435 -33.46 21.68 22.39
N LEU A 436 -34.08 20.91 21.50
CA LEU A 436 -35.45 21.16 21.07
C LEU A 436 -36.44 20.87 22.18
N ALA A 437 -36.24 19.83 23.00
CA ALA A 437 -37.06 19.55 24.15
C ALA A 437 -36.99 20.69 25.17
N ALA A 438 -35.78 21.16 25.50
CA ALA A 438 -35.59 22.29 26.42
C ALA A 438 -36.21 23.61 25.92
N LEU A 439 -36.01 23.97 24.64
CA LEU A 439 -36.55 25.18 24.04
C LEU A 439 -38.08 25.16 23.88
N SER A 440 -38.66 23.97 23.73
CA SER A 440 -40.10 23.79 23.59
C SER A 440 -40.83 23.62 24.91
N ASN A 441 -40.15 23.81 26.05
CA ASN A 441 -40.68 23.67 27.39
C ASN A 441 -41.36 22.28 27.63
N LEU A 442 -40.74 21.24 27.08
CA LEU A 442 -41.22 19.87 27.26
C LEU A 442 -40.61 19.31 28.56
N HIS A 443 -41.46 18.86 29.48
CA HIS A 443 -41.04 18.31 30.78
C HIS A 443 -40.54 16.84 30.70
N PHE A 444 -40.09 16.40 29.52
CA PHE A 444 -39.51 15.09 29.32
C PHE A 444 -38.19 15.24 28.52
N GLN A 445 -37.08 15.21 29.22
CA GLN A 445 -35.76 15.34 28.63
C GLN A 445 -34.95 14.06 28.83
N LEU A 446 -33.93 13.86 27.99
CA LEU A 446 -32.94 12.78 28.21
C LEU A 446 -32.07 13.11 29.42
N LEU A 447 -31.91 12.12 30.28
CA LEU A 447 -31.04 12.24 31.45
C LEU A 447 -29.56 12.09 31.06
N PRO A 448 -28.61 12.74 31.76
CA PRO A 448 -27.18 12.62 31.46
C PRO A 448 -26.67 11.16 31.44
N LEU A 449 -27.16 10.31 32.36
CA LEU A 449 -26.81 8.89 32.39
C LEU A 449 -27.38 8.09 31.21
N GLN A 450 -28.55 8.48 30.68
CA GLN A 450 -29.12 7.88 29.48
C GLN A 450 -28.26 8.20 28.27
N ILE A 451 -27.82 9.45 28.12
CA ILE A 451 -26.93 9.89 27.03
C ILE A 451 -25.58 9.16 27.13
N LEU A 452 -24.99 9.10 28.31
CA LEU A 452 -23.74 8.34 28.52
C LEU A 452 -23.90 6.87 28.17
N PHE A 453 -25.03 6.25 28.51
CA PHE A 453 -25.34 4.88 28.15
C PHE A 453 -25.44 4.70 26.62
N ILE A 454 -26.09 5.62 25.92
CA ILE A 454 -26.17 5.62 24.46
C ILE A 454 -24.77 5.70 23.87
N ASN A 455 -24.02 6.75 24.19
CA ASN A 455 -22.71 7.02 23.64
C ASN A 455 -21.69 5.91 23.89
N LEU A 456 -21.68 5.31 25.08
CA LEU A 456 -20.68 4.31 25.45
C LEU A 456 -21.07 2.90 25.01
N VAL A 457 -22.36 2.55 25.05
CA VAL A 457 -22.83 1.19 24.85
C VAL A 457 -23.41 0.98 23.46
N THR A 458 -24.29 1.86 22.99
CA THR A 458 -25.04 1.64 21.76
C THR A 458 -24.33 2.18 20.53
N ASP A 459 -23.50 3.22 20.65
CA ASP A 459 -22.83 3.84 19.53
C ASP A 459 -21.43 3.25 19.26
N VAL A 460 -20.68 2.89 20.31
CA VAL A 460 -19.32 2.38 20.15
C VAL A 460 -19.27 1.05 19.41
N LEU A 461 -20.17 0.10 19.72
CA LEU A 461 -20.12 -1.23 19.10
C LEU A 461 -20.43 -1.22 17.60
N PRO A 462 -21.49 -0.54 17.11
CA PRO A 462 -21.70 -0.39 15.67
C PRO A 462 -20.58 0.40 14.97
N ALA A 463 -20.04 1.45 15.60
CA ALA A 463 -18.91 2.20 15.07
C ALA A 463 -17.66 1.32 14.91
N LEU A 464 -17.36 0.45 15.90
CA LEU A 464 -16.28 -0.53 15.80
C LEU A 464 -16.51 -1.51 14.64
N ALA A 465 -17.74 -1.96 14.46
CA ALA A 465 -18.09 -2.87 13.36
C ALA A 465 -17.91 -2.22 11.98
N LEU A 466 -18.19 -0.92 11.84
CA LEU A 466 -17.88 -0.13 10.65
C LEU A 466 -16.37 -0.01 10.44
N GLY A 467 -15.64 0.32 11.51
CA GLY A 467 -14.18 0.49 11.47
C GLY A 467 -13.40 -0.74 11.01
N VAL A 468 -13.94 -1.95 11.24
CA VAL A 468 -13.30 -3.22 10.84
C VAL A 468 -13.87 -3.83 9.55
N SER A 469 -14.72 -3.11 8.84
CA SER A 469 -15.32 -3.53 7.57
C SER A 469 -14.27 -3.96 6.54
N GLU A 470 -14.65 -4.86 5.64
CA GLU A 470 -13.79 -5.26 4.51
C GLU A 470 -13.67 -4.14 3.46
N GLY A 471 -14.55 -3.14 3.56
CA GLY A 471 -14.59 -1.97 2.68
C GLY A 471 -15.12 -2.26 1.28
N ASN A 472 -15.19 -1.21 0.48
CA ASN A 472 -15.64 -1.31 -0.90
C ASN A 472 -14.51 -1.88 -1.78
N PRO A 473 -14.73 -2.95 -2.56
CA PRO A 473 -13.72 -3.53 -3.46
C PRO A 473 -13.26 -2.59 -4.58
N TYR A 474 -14.05 -1.54 -4.87
CA TYR A 474 -13.78 -0.57 -5.94
C TYR A 474 -12.88 0.61 -5.53
N VAL A 475 -12.31 0.62 -4.32
CA VAL A 475 -11.44 1.72 -3.83
C VAL A 475 -10.23 2.00 -4.72
N MET A 476 -9.76 1.00 -5.48
CA MET A 476 -8.66 1.13 -6.45
C MET A 476 -9.11 1.64 -7.84
N LYS A 477 -10.39 1.92 -8.04
CA LYS A 477 -10.88 2.56 -9.27
C LYS A 477 -10.96 4.10 -9.16
N HIS A 478 -10.71 4.63 -7.99
CA HIS A 478 -10.72 6.07 -7.71
C HIS A 478 -9.30 6.61 -7.60
N LYS A 479 -9.11 7.87 -7.96
CA LYS A 479 -7.82 8.57 -7.79
C LYS A 479 -7.46 8.71 -6.31
N PRO A 480 -6.17 8.85 -5.96
CA PRO A 480 -5.75 9.12 -4.61
C PRO A 480 -6.37 10.42 -4.09
N ARG A 481 -6.71 10.45 -2.80
CA ARG A 481 -7.17 11.65 -2.11
C ARG A 481 -6.07 12.71 -2.07
N ASN A 482 -6.45 13.98 -2.18
CA ASN A 482 -5.51 15.06 -1.87
C ASN A 482 -5.22 15.08 -0.36
N PRO A 483 -3.95 15.01 0.06
CA PRO A 483 -3.58 15.01 1.50
C PRO A 483 -4.03 16.25 2.26
N ALA A 484 -4.10 17.39 1.59
CA ALA A 484 -4.54 18.65 2.18
C ALA A 484 -6.06 18.71 2.48
N GLU A 485 -6.84 17.74 1.96
CA GLU A 485 -8.28 17.70 2.24
C GLU A 485 -8.56 17.21 3.67
N PRO A 486 -9.49 17.86 4.38
CA PRO A 486 -9.89 17.42 5.72
C PRO A 486 -10.54 16.03 5.68
N LEU A 487 -10.55 15.33 6.84
CA LEU A 487 -11.20 14.02 6.97
C LEU A 487 -12.67 14.06 6.53
N LEU A 488 -13.38 15.10 6.90
CA LEU A 488 -14.76 15.36 6.47
C LEU A 488 -14.81 16.62 5.61
N LYS A 489 -15.27 16.47 4.37
CA LYS A 489 -15.55 17.58 3.45
C LYS A 489 -16.84 18.32 3.88
N THR A 490 -17.05 19.52 3.38
CA THR A 490 -18.22 20.33 3.69
C THR A 490 -19.54 19.60 3.43
N LYS A 491 -19.64 18.84 2.34
CA LYS A 491 -20.83 18.04 2.01
C LYS A 491 -21.12 16.95 3.04
N GLN A 492 -20.08 16.32 3.60
CA GLN A 492 -20.23 15.30 4.65
C GLN A 492 -20.71 15.92 5.96
N TRP A 493 -20.30 17.15 6.27
CA TRP A 493 -20.88 17.91 7.38
C TRP A 493 -22.38 18.20 7.16
N TYR A 494 -22.78 18.53 5.94
CA TYR A 494 -24.22 18.65 5.64
C TYR A 494 -24.96 17.33 5.82
N ALA A 495 -24.35 16.21 5.43
CA ALA A 495 -24.92 14.88 5.66
C ALA A 495 -25.09 14.57 7.15
N VAL A 496 -24.07 14.86 7.98
CA VAL A 496 -24.13 14.70 9.44
C VAL A 496 -25.31 15.47 10.04
N TRP A 497 -25.45 16.77 9.72
CA TRP A 497 -26.55 17.59 10.22
C TRP A 497 -27.90 17.12 9.73
N PHE A 498 -27.99 16.68 8.48
CA PHE A 498 -29.22 16.17 7.90
C PHE A 498 -29.65 14.85 8.58
N TYR A 499 -28.73 13.90 8.78
CA TYR A 499 -29.02 12.65 9.48
C TYR A 499 -29.46 12.93 10.92
N ALA A 500 -28.77 13.80 11.62
CA ALA A 500 -29.13 14.22 12.97
C ALA A 500 -30.54 14.84 13.02
N ALA A 501 -30.88 15.70 12.06
CA ALA A 501 -32.21 16.32 12.00
C ALA A 501 -33.32 15.29 11.78
N VAL A 502 -33.15 14.34 10.83
CA VAL A 502 -34.13 13.29 10.58
C VAL A 502 -34.33 12.39 11.81
N ILE A 503 -33.23 11.96 12.44
CA ILE A 503 -33.28 11.15 13.68
C ILE A 503 -34.03 11.93 14.76
N SER A 504 -33.71 13.21 14.98
CA SER A 504 -34.33 14.05 16.02
C SER A 504 -35.81 14.24 15.79
N VAL A 505 -36.22 14.53 14.55
CA VAL A 505 -37.63 14.70 14.20
C VAL A 505 -38.41 13.40 14.40
N CYS A 506 -37.87 12.23 14.00
CA CYS A 506 -38.52 10.95 14.21
C CYS A 506 -38.59 10.60 15.70
N THR A 507 -37.57 10.93 16.49
CA THR A 507 -37.51 10.66 17.95
C THR A 507 -38.54 11.51 18.70
N LEU A 508 -38.57 12.81 18.47
CA LEU A 508 -39.60 13.69 19.07
C LEU A 508 -41.00 13.36 18.56
N GLY A 509 -41.12 13.08 17.27
CA GLY A 509 -42.41 12.70 16.65
C GLY A 509 -43.01 11.43 17.26
N ALA A 510 -42.18 10.45 17.64
CA ALA A 510 -42.63 9.24 18.32
C ALA A 510 -43.36 9.54 19.64
N VAL A 511 -42.83 10.47 20.45
CA VAL A 511 -43.44 10.89 21.71
C VAL A 511 -44.82 11.53 21.44
N PHE A 512 -44.93 12.44 20.48
CA PHE A 512 -46.19 13.08 20.15
C PHE A 512 -47.19 12.10 19.56
N ILE A 513 -46.78 11.17 18.69
CA ILE A 513 -47.63 10.12 18.13
C ILE A 513 -48.18 9.21 19.25
N SER A 514 -47.32 8.76 20.17
CA SER A 514 -47.74 7.93 21.29
C SER A 514 -48.78 8.67 22.18
N HIS A 515 -48.50 9.94 22.50
CA HIS A 515 -49.43 10.74 23.31
C HIS A 515 -50.78 10.97 22.62
N LEU A 516 -50.78 11.34 21.33
CA LEU A 516 -51.99 11.66 20.59
C LEU A 516 -52.88 10.45 20.28
N PHE A 517 -52.30 9.26 20.04
CA PHE A 517 -53.04 8.09 19.55
C PHE A 517 -53.17 6.96 20.57
N ILE A 518 -52.26 6.86 21.55
CA ILE A 518 -52.27 5.75 22.52
C ILE A 518 -52.74 6.22 23.89
N HIS A 519 -52.24 7.37 24.36
CA HIS A 519 -52.53 7.92 25.69
C HIS A 519 -53.52 9.10 25.62
N THR A 520 -54.54 8.98 24.79
CA THR A 520 -55.58 10.00 24.59
C THR A 520 -56.36 10.25 25.89
N GLY A 521 -56.40 11.54 26.32
CA GLY A 521 -57.15 11.96 27.51
C GLY A 521 -56.37 11.95 28.84
N THR A 522 -55.12 11.47 28.85
CA THR A 522 -54.17 11.65 29.94
C THR A 522 -53.24 12.80 29.64
N GLY A 523 -52.80 13.58 30.63
CA GLY A 523 -51.72 14.52 30.43
C GLY A 523 -50.41 13.84 30.01
N PHE A 524 -49.40 14.59 29.56
CA PHE A 524 -48.08 14.04 29.32
C PHE A 524 -47.50 13.46 30.63
N ASP A 525 -47.30 12.15 30.69
CA ASP A 525 -46.49 11.55 31.75
C ASP A 525 -45.02 11.72 31.40
N PRO A 526 -44.27 12.56 32.18
CA PRO A 526 -42.87 12.84 31.86
C PRO A 526 -41.97 11.63 31.81
N GLN A 527 -42.22 10.62 32.68
CA GLN A 527 -41.39 9.40 32.71
C GLN A 527 -41.65 8.50 31.51
N GLN A 528 -42.92 8.34 31.11
CA GLN A 528 -43.26 7.55 29.92
C GLN A 528 -42.73 8.20 28.67
N CYS A 529 -42.92 9.53 28.52
CA CYS A 529 -42.41 10.28 27.38
C CYS A 529 -40.87 10.21 27.28
N ASN A 530 -40.17 10.30 28.43
CA ASN A 530 -38.71 10.12 28.49
C ASN A 530 -38.30 8.73 28.00
N ASN A 531 -39.00 7.66 28.38
CA ASN A 531 -38.66 6.30 27.94
C ASN A 531 -38.94 6.08 26.46
N ILE A 532 -40.03 6.61 25.91
CA ILE A 532 -40.32 6.56 24.46
C ILE A 532 -39.21 7.32 23.70
N LEU A 533 -38.84 8.50 24.17
CA LEU A 533 -37.77 9.30 23.61
C LEU A 533 -36.44 8.54 23.60
N PHE A 534 -36.05 7.99 24.74
CA PHE A 534 -34.79 7.26 24.96
C PHE A 534 -34.71 6.02 24.05
N PHE A 535 -35.72 5.16 24.02
CA PHE A 535 -35.68 3.96 23.19
C PHE A 535 -35.81 4.28 21.70
N THR A 536 -36.60 5.29 21.32
CA THR A 536 -36.68 5.67 19.90
C THR A 536 -35.34 6.17 19.41
N LEU A 537 -34.64 6.97 20.21
CA LEU A 537 -33.32 7.48 19.85
C LEU A 537 -32.32 6.33 19.69
N ILE A 538 -32.26 5.40 20.64
CA ILE A 538 -31.41 4.20 20.57
C ILE A 538 -31.66 3.42 19.28
N PHE A 539 -32.91 3.07 18.98
CA PHE A 539 -33.22 2.27 17.79
C PHE A 539 -33.00 3.04 16.49
N CYS A 540 -33.24 4.36 16.46
CA CYS A 540 -32.88 5.20 15.30
C CYS A 540 -31.36 5.15 15.04
N GLN A 541 -30.55 5.26 16.08
CA GLN A 541 -29.08 5.24 15.96
C GLN A 541 -28.58 3.83 15.60
N LEU A 542 -29.10 2.77 16.19
CA LEU A 542 -28.76 1.39 15.81
C LEU A 542 -29.07 1.12 14.34
N PHE A 543 -30.23 1.54 13.85
CA PHE A 543 -30.60 1.37 12.44
C PHE A 543 -29.80 2.31 11.53
N HIS A 544 -29.34 3.46 12.05
CA HIS A 544 -28.55 4.42 11.29
C HIS A 544 -27.23 3.82 10.78
N VAL A 545 -26.68 2.78 11.42
CA VAL A 545 -25.49 2.08 10.93
C VAL A 545 -25.63 1.63 9.47
N PHE A 546 -26.84 1.22 9.06
CA PHE A 546 -27.12 0.81 7.68
C PHE A 546 -27.15 1.99 6.69
N ASN A 547 -27.27 3.21 7.20
CA ASN A 547 -27.18 4.42 6.37
C ASN A 547 -25.73 4.78 5.99
N MET A 548 -24.73 4.12 6.58
CA MET A 548 -23.32 4.29 6.19
C MET A 548 -22.96 3.51 4.92
N ALA A 549 -23.85 2.62 4.47
CA ALA A 549 -23.65 1.84 3.24
C ALA A 549 -23.49 2.74 2.00
N SER A 550 -22.67 2.31 1.04
CA SER A 550 -22.48 2.98 -0.25
C SER A 550 -23.79 3.06 -1.06
N VAL A 551 -24.07 4.19 -1.68
CA VAL A 551 -25.31 4.43 -2.46
C VAL A 551 -25.34 3.66 -3.77
N ASN A 552 -24.17 3.42 -4.36
CA ASN A 552 -24.02 2.75 -5.66
C ASN A 552 -24.29 1.23 -5.59
N VAL A 553 -24.57 0.69 -4.40
CA VAL A 553 -24.83 -0.72 -4.18
C VAL A 553 -26.23 -0.92 -3.61
N SER A 554 -26.92 -1.99 -4.04
CA SER A 554 -28.23 -2.34 -3.45
C SER A 554 -28.08 -2.58 -1.95
N PHE A 555 -29.04 -2.10 -1.13
CA PHE A 555 -29.04 -2.18 0.32
C PHE A 555 -28.62 -3.56 0.87
N PHE A 556 -29.25 -4.65 0.38
CA PHE A 556 -28.96 -6.03 0.81
C PHE A 556 -27.60 -6.58 0.32
N LYS A 557 -26.98 -5.91 -0.67
CA LYS A 557 -25.66 -6.28 -1.21
C LYS A 557 -24.55 -5.38 -0.68
N SER A 558 -24.89 -4.38 0.12
CA SER A 558 -23.94 -3.41 0.65
C SER A 558 -22.93 -4.07 1.58
N GLU A 559 -21.76 -3.45 1.67
CA GLU A 559 -20.67 -3.83 2.55
C GLU A 559 -21.09 -3.83 4.03
N VAL A 560 -21.95 -2.89 4.43
CA VAL A 560 -22.45 -2.78 5.80
C VAL A 560 -23.45 -3.89 6.12
N PHE A 561 -24.41 -4.18 5.24
CA PHE A 561 -25.41 -5.23 5.47
C PHE A 561 -24.78 -6.63 5.49
N ARG A 562 -23.73 -6.85 4.69
CA ARG A 562 -23.00 -8.13 4.65
C ARG A 562 -21.97 -8.28 5.76
N ASN A 563 -21.64 -7.22 6.46
CA ASN A 563 -20.66 -7.23 7.52
C ASN A 563 -21.22 -7.97 8.75
N LYS A 564 -20.69 -9.16 9.02
CA LYS A 564 -21.08 -9.98 10.19
C LYS A 564 -20.84 -9.26 11.52
N PHE A 565 -19.81 -8.42 11.60
CA PHE A 565 -19.51 -7.66 12.81
C PHE A 565 -20.59 -6.62 13.12
N VAL A 566 -21.24 -6.03 12.11
CA VAL A 566 -22.40 -5.13 12.30
C VAL A 566 -23.55 -5.88 12.97
N TRP A 567 -23.87 -7.08 12.50
CA TRP A 567 -24.92 -7.90 13.10
C TRP A 567 -24.57 -8.33 14.52
N TYR A 568 -23.31 -8.72 14.78
CA TYR A 568 -22.87 -9.06 16.15
C TYR A 568 -22.95 -7.84 17.08
N ALA A 569 -22.57 -6.64 16.60
CA ALA A 569 -22.68 -5.41 17.36
C ALA A 569 -24.14 -5.09 17.71
N LEU A 570 -25.04 -5.16 16.72
CA LEU A 570 -26.47 -4.91 16.94
C LEU A 570 -27.07 -5.91 17.95
N ILE A 571 -26.76 -7.20 17.82
CA ILE A 571 -27.23 -8.23 18.76
C ILE A 571 -26.67 -7.95 20.16
N ALA A 572 -25.40 -7.61 20.28
CA ALA A 572 -24.78 -7.27 21.57
C ALA A 572 -25.46 -6.05 22.22
N CYS A 573 -25.71 -4.98 21.44
CA CYS A 573 -26.44 -3.81 21.93
C CYS A 573 -27.84 -4.19 22.42
N LEU A 574 -28.60 -4.98 21.65
CA LEU A 574 -29.93 -5.45 22.05
C LEU A 574 -29.89 -6.28 23.34
N LEU A 575 -28.90 -7.15 23.49
CA LEU A 575 -28.70 -7.92 24.72
C LEU A 575 -28.41 -7.00 25.91
N ILE A 576 -27.52 -6.01 25.75
CA ILE A 576 -27.17 -5.08 26.84
C ILE A 576 -28.38 -4.24 27.23
N ILE A 577 -29.15 -3.75 26.26
CA ILE A 577 -30.41 -3.04 26.49
C ILE A 577 -31.40 -3.96 27.26
N GLY A 578 -31.54 -5.20 26.81
CA GLY A 578 -32.38 -6.20 27.51
C GLY A 578 -31.94 -6.42 28.95
N PHE A 579 -30.62 -6.60 29.20
CA PHE A 579 -30.08 -6.72 30.56
C PHE A 579 -30.36 -5.51 31.44
N ALA A 580 -30.35 -4.29 30.88
CA ALA A 580 -30.67 -3.06 31.61
C ALA A 580 -32.09 -3.11 32.23
N PHE A 581 -33.03 -3.82 31.61
CA PHE A 581 -34.37 -4.04 32.21
C PHE A 581 -34.35 -5.00 33.37
N PHE A 582 -33.49 -6.01 33.38
CA PHE A 582 -33.47 -7.06 34.43
C PHE A 582 -32.65 -6.67 35.65
N ILE A 583 -31.65 -5.77 35.52
CA ILE A 583 -30.81 -5.36 36.64
C ILE A 583 -31.45 -4.14 37.35
N PRO A 584 -32.00 -4.30 38.58
CA PRO A 584 -32.74 -3.22 39.23
C PRO A 584 -31.94 -1.91 39.39
N SER A 585 -30.66 -2.00 39.74
CA SER A 585 -29.80 -0.81 39.91
C SER A 585 -29.61 -0.03 38.59
N VAL A 586 -29.43 -0.72 37.45
CA VAL A 586 -29.28 -0.10 36.15
C VAL A 586 -30.60 0.49 35.67
N ARG A 587 -31.69 -0.26 35.84
CA ARG A 587 -33.04 0.16 35.53
C ARG A 587 -33.41 1.47 36.25
N THR A 588 -33.11 1.54 37.56
CA THR A 588 -33.37 2.74 38.35
C THR A 588 -32.48 3.90 37.93
N ALA A 589 -31.18 3.66 37.73
CA ALA A 589 -30.23 4.69 37.31
C ALA A 589 -30.57 5.32 35.95
N LEU A 590 -31.06 4.48 35.02
CA LEU A 590 -31.49 4.93 33.68
C LEU A 590 -32.97 5.36 33.63
N ASN A 591 -33.69 5.35 34.78
CA ASN A 591 -35.10 5.70 34.88
C ASN A 591 -36.01 4.89 33.91
N ILE A 592 -35.67 3.62 33.68
CA ILE A 592 -36.40 2.74 32.75
C ILE A 592 -37.72 2.28 33.36
N GLN A 593 -38.81 2.52 32.63
CA GLN A 593 -40.13 2.02 32.96
C GLN A 593 -40.66 1.08 31.86
N PRO A 594 -41.56 0.13 32.18
CA PRO A 594 -42.16 -0.74 31.20
C PRO A 594 -43.08 0.06 30.27
N LEU A 595 -42.83 -0.03 28.99
CA LEU A 595 -43.66 0.55 27.91
C LEU A 595 -44.74 -0.47 27.49
N THR A 596 -45.89 0.04 27.03
CA THR A 596 -46.93 -0.79 26.44
C THR A 596 -46.50 -1.40 25.10
N ALA A 597 -47.19 -2.42 24.63
CA ALA A 597 -46.90 -3.01 23.32
C ALA A 597 -47.15 -1.98 22.17
N ALA A 598 -48.11 -1.07 22.37
CA ALA A 598 -48.40 -0.01 21.43
C ALA A 598 -47.25 1.03 21.39
N ASP A 599 -46.68 1.42 22.54
CA ASP A 599 -45.50 2.30 22.61
C ASP A 599 -44.30 1.69 21.89
N TRP A 600 -44.05 0.40 22.10
CA TRP A 600 -42.98 -0.32 21.38
C TRP A 600 -43.20 -0.34 19.87
N LEU A 601 -44.43 -0.44 19.41
CA LEU A 601 -44.75 -0.38 17.99
C LEU A 601 -44.44 1.02 17.42
N VAL A 602 -44.76 2.11 18.15
CA VAL A 602 -44.40 3.48 17.76
C VAL A 602 -42.90 3.66 17.71
N VAL A 603 -42.19 3.19 18.74
CA VAL A 603 -40.71 3.25 18.82
C VAL A 603 -40.09 2.59 17.61
N LEU A 604 -40.45 1.35 17.31
CA LEU A 604 -39.87 0.61 16.18
C LEU A 604 -40.29 1.17 14.81
N ALA A 605 -41.57 1.59 14.65
CA ALA A 605 -42.06 2.17 13.40
C ALA A 605 -41.36 3.49 13.08
N SER A 606 -41.21 4.38 14.08
CA SER A 606 -40.52 5.68 13.93
C SER A 606 -39.04 5.49 13.61
N SER A 607 -38.39 4.50 14.23
CA SER A 607 -36.97 4.19 13.98
C SER A 607 -36.74 3.62 12.57
N LEU A 608 -37.62 2.72 12.10
CA LEU A 608 -37.57 2.21 10.74
C LEU A 608 -37.91 3.29 9.72
N PHE A 609 -38.82 4.19 10.04
CA PHE A 609 -39.17 5.33 9.18
C PHE A 609 -37.95 6.26 9.02
N SER A 610 -37.19 6.54 10.10
CA SER A 610 -35.95 7.30 10.03
C SER A 610 -34.95 6.66 9.06
N LEU A 611 -34.72 5.34 9.16
CA LEU A 611 -33.87 4.59 8.24
C LEU A 611 -34.31 4.77 6.78
N LEU A 612 -35.61 4.57 6.51
CA LEU A 612 -36.16 4.65 5.17
C LEU A 612 -36.04 6.06 4.56
N VAL A 613 -36.36 7.09 5.34
CA VAL A 613 -36.25 8.50 4.90
C VAL A 613 -34.81 8.82 4.51
N ILE A 614 -33.85 8.47 5.33
CA ILE A 614 -32.44 8.72 5.05
C ILE A 614 -32.01 7.94 3.80
N GLN A 615 -32.38 6.67 3.66
CA GLN A 615 -32.05 5.85 2.49
C GLN A 615 -32.67 6.39 1.18
N LEU A 616 -33.90 6.89 1.22
CA LEU A 616 -34.54 7.50 0.07
C LEU A 616 -33.84 8.80 -0.34
N LEU A 617 -33.53 9.67 0.61
CA LEU A 617 -32.93 10.97 0.34
C LEU A 617 -31.46 10.86 -0.07
N LYS A 618 -30.74 9.86 0.40
CA LYS A 618 -29.39 9.53 -0.12
C LYS A 618 -29.42 9.27 -1.64
N ARG A 619 -30.48 8.66 -2.17
CA ARG A 619 -30.59 8.34 -3.60
C ARG A 619 -30.99 9.54 -4.48
N THR A 620 -31.38 10.68 -3.89
CA THR A 620 -31.79 11.87 -4.64
C THR A 620 -30.64 12.82 -4.99
N ASN A 621 -29.39 12.43 -4.84
CA ASN A 621 -28.16 13.24 -5.06
C ASN A 621 -28.08 14.55 -4.24
N ILE A 622 -29.00 14.80 -3.29
CA ILE A 622 -28.96 15.99 -2.42
C ILE A 622 -27.80 15.88 -1.41
N ILE A 623 -27.46 14.63 -1.03
CA ILE A 623 -26.50 14.34 0.05
C ILE A 623 -25.32 13.49 -0.49
N HIS A 624 -25.25 13.30 -1.82
CA HIS A 624 -24.32 12.37 -2.43
C HIS A 624 -22.96 13.02 -2.69
N ASP A 625 -21.87 12.37 -2.24
CA ASP A 625 -20.53 12.57 -2.72
C ASP A 625 -20.24 11.44 -3.73
N GLU A 626 -20.30 11.76 -5.01
CA GLU A 626 -19.55 11.02 -6.02
C GLU A 626 -18.13 11.60 -6.00
N ASP A 627 -17.19 10.84 -5.46
CA ASP A 627 -15.77 11.04 -5.73
C ASP A 627 -15.36 10.35 -7.01
#